data_7e031a7ffb76c62a162e88590e3e4028
#
_entry.id   7e031a7ffb76c62a162e88590e3e4028
#
_cell.length_a   1.000
_cell.length_b   1.000
_cell.length_c   1.000
_cell.angle_alpha   90.00
_cell.angle_beta   90.00
_cell.angle_gamma   90.00
#
_symmetry.space_group_name_H-M   'P 1'
#
loop_
_entity.id
_entity.type
_entity.pdbx_description
1 polymer ?
#
loop_
_entity_poly.entity_id
_entity_poly.type
_entity_poly.pdbx_seq_one_letter_code
_entity_poly.pdbx_strand_id
1 'polypeptide(L)'
;MAAPPTPSPRFTQKVFGTLPDGQTAELYTLTNAHGMRVAITNFGGIVQSLQVPDRSGHLADVVLGYDTLAGYLGDTKTYFGALIGRYANRIAFGKFALGGRMYTLATNNGKNSLHGGNQGFNRRLWTARDASTATAAALELTYHSRDGEEGYPGNLQVDVVYTLTANNQLRIVYSASTDKPTVLNLTNHSYFNLSGEGSGDILGTELTLAARRYTPINAGLIPTGAVDAVAGTPLDFTTPHRIGDRIGAANQQLQYAQGYDFNYVLDSGGGALALAATAYDPKSGRELRVTTTQPGVQLYSGNFLDGTLHGKSGHVYARHAGFCLETQHFPDSPNHRNFPSTELDPGQHFTETTVLAFSAR
;
A
#
# COMPACT_ATOMS: atom_id res chain seq x y z
N MET A 1 27.43 14.15 -33.14
CA MET A 1 27.49 14.57 -31.71
C MET A 1 27.09 13.36 -30.88
N ALA A 2 27.90 12.92 -29.93
CA ALA A 2 27.50 11.86 -29.00
C ALA A 2 26.35 12.41 -28.13
N ALA A 3 25.29 11.59 -27.90
CA ALA A 3 24.23 11.96 -26.97
C ALA A 3 24.84 12.25 -25.58
N PRO A 4 24.37 13.26 -24.84
CA PRO A 4 24.84 13.50 -23.48
C PRO A 4 24.66 12.25 -22.65
N PRO A 5 25.59 11.91 -21.74
CA PRO A 5 25.48 10.73 -20.91
C PRO A 5 24.18 10.79 -20.10
N THR A 6 23.43 9.71 -20.12
CA THR A 6 22.20 9.55 -19.32
C THR A 6 22.59 9.77 -17.83
N PRO A 7 21.89 10.65 -17.09
CA PRO A 7 22.21 10.86 -15.68
C PRO A 7 22.15 9.53 -14.92
N SER A 8 23.16 9.27 -14.09
CA SER A 8 23.17 8.09 -13.22
C SER A 8 22.07 8.20 -12.15
N PRO A 9 21.49 7.07 -11.71
CA PRO A 9 20.55 7.06 -10.59
C PRO A 9 21.20 7.68 -9.35
N ARG A 10 20.43 8.42 -8.54
CA ARG A 10 20.93 9.11 -7.35
C ARG A 10 20.18 8.64 -6.11
N PHE A 11 20.94 8.39 -5.06
CA PHE A 11 20.47 8.16 -3.71
C PHE A 11 20.91 9.32 -2.82
N THR A 12 19.99 9.95 -2.10
CA THR A 12 20.31 11.01 -1.13
C THR A 12 19.54 10.78 0.15
N GLN A 13 20.06 11.31 1.24
CA GLN A 13 19.52 11.15 2.60
C GLN A 13 19.54 12.50 3.30
N LYS A 14 18.53 12.76 4.13
CA LYS A 14 18.47 13.90 5.03
C LYS A 14 17.67 13.54 6.29
N VAL A 15 17.94 14.25 7.38
CA VAL A 15 17.10 14.16 8.58
C VAL A 15 15.67 14.57 8.24
N PHE A 16 14.70 13.72 8.62
CA PHE A 16 13.27 14.00 8.47
C PHE A 16 12.66 14.54 9.77
N GLY A 17 13.20 14.13 10.90
CA GLY A 17 12.78 14.61 12.22
C GLY A 17 13.27 13.70 13.34
N THR A 18 12.92 14.07 14.57
CA THR A 18 13.26 13.31 15.78
C THR A 18 11.99 12.74 16.39
N LEU A 19 12.02 11.45 16.70
CA LEU A 19 10.94 10.74 17.39
C LEU A 19 10.88 11.13 18.88
N PRO A 20 9.73 10.91 19.56
CA PRO A 20 9.59 11.24 20.99
C PRO A 20 10.61 10.56 21.92
N ASP A 21 11.18 9.42 21.51
CA ASP A 21 12.20 8.67 22.24
C ASP A 21 13.65 9.14 21.92
N GLY A 22 13.79 10.20 21.11
CA GLY A 22 15.07 10.79 20.74
C GLY A 22 15.74 10.16 19.51
N GLN A 23 15.18 9.09 18.93
CA GLN A 23 15.71 8.50 17.71
C GLN A 23 15.44 9.41 16.50
N THR A 24 16.36 9.40 15.52
CA THR A 24 16.24 10.20 14.30
C THR A 24 15.58 9.40 13.19
N ALA A 25 14.50 9.95 12.63
CA ALA A 25 13.92 9.49 11.37
C ALA A 25 14.61 10.22 10.21
N GLU A 26 14.93 9.45 9.17
CA GLU A 26 15.59 9.92 7.96
C GLU A 26 14.62 9.87 6.77
N LEU A 27 14.85 10.72 5.77
CA LEU A 27 14.17 10.73 4.49
C LEU A 27 15.18 10.45 3.38
N TYR A 28 14.96 9.40 2.64
CA TYR A 28 15.77 8.92 1.53
C TYR A 28 15.10 9.26 0.21
N THR A 29 15.82 9.88 -0.71
CA THR A 29 15.31 10.20 -2.04
C THR A 29 16.03 9.37 -3.09
N LEU A 30 15.28 8.57 -3.82
CA LEU A 30 15.72 7.83 -4.98
C LEU A 30 15.34 8.64 -6.22
N THR A 31 16.28 8.85 -7.14
CA THR A 31 16.04 9.55 -8.42
C THR A 31 16.55 8.68 -9.54
N ASN A 32 15.73 8.44 -10.58
CA ASN A 32 16.17 7.72 -11.76
C ASN A 32 16.76 8.65 -12.83
N ALA A 33 17.27 8.05 -13.91
CA ALA A 33 17.89 8.77 -15.01
C ALA A 33 16.93 9.71 -15.77
N HIS A 34 15.62 9.50 -15.67
CA HIS A 34 14.58 10.33 -16.32
C HIS A 34 13.98 11.40 -15.41
N GLY A 35 14.53 11.56 -14.19
CA GLY A 35 14.12 12.58 -13.23
C GLY A 35 12.92 12.22 -12.36
N MET A 36 12.31 11.05 -12.53
CA MET A 36 11.33 10.53 -11.58
C MET A 36 11.98 10.35 -10.21
N ARG A 37 11.26 10.69 -9.13
CA ARG A 37 11.78 10.67 -7.76
C ARG A 37 10.78 10.01 -6.82
N VAL A 38 11.31 9.28 -5.85
CA VAL A 38 10.54 8.81 -4.69
C VAL A 38 11.28 9.17 -3.42
N ALA A 39 10.58 9.76 -2.45
CA ALA A 39 11.10 10.03 -1.12
C ALA A 39 10.44 9.07 -0.13
N ILE A 40 11.27 8.36 0.64
CA ILE A 40 10.83 7.31 1.58
C ILE A 40 11.49 7.59 2.93
N THR A 41 10.71 7.62 4.01
CA THR A 41 11.28 7.69 5.36
C THR A 41 11.40 6.31 5.98
N ASN A 42 12.44 6.11 6.79
CA ASN A 42 12.58 4.88 7.58
C ASN A 42 11.61 4.81 8.79
N PHE A 43 10.89 5.88 9.09
CA PHE A 43 9.74 5.80 9.98
C PHE A 43 8.55 5.24 9.21
N GLY A 44 8.13 4.01 9.55
CA GLY A 44 7.02 3.31 8.91
C GLY A 44 7.27 2.89 7.46
N GLY A 45 8.49 3.06 6.93
CA GLY A 45 8.79 2.79 5.52
C GLY A 45 7.91 3.60 4.55
N ILE A 46 7.51 4.81 4.97
CA ILE A 46 6.49 5.62 4.31
C ILE A 46 7.02 6.21 3.00
N VAL A 47 6.33 5.97 1.90
CA VAL A 47 6.48 6.71 0.65
C VAL A 47 5.89 8.11 0.87
N GLN A 48 6.76 9.06 1.23
CA GLN A 48 6.40 10.43 1.57
C GLN A 48 6.04 11.25 0.33
N SER A 49 6.74 11.03 -0.80
CA SER A 49 6.54 11.75 -2.05
C SER A 49 6.88 10.86 -3.24
N LEU A 50 6.15 11.02 -4.34
CA LEU A 50 6.37 10.29 -5.58
C LEU A 50 6.16 11.22 -6.78
N GLN A 51 7.26 11.78 -7.28
CA GLN A 51 7.28 12.76 -8.37
C GLN A 51 7.29 12.05 -9.72
N VAL A 52 6.18 12.16 -10.45
CA VAL A 52 5.94 11.46 -11.73
C VAL A 52 5.68 12.47 -12.85
N PRO A 53 6.28 12.31 -14.06
CA PRO A 53 6.01 13.19 -15.18
C PRO A 53 4.59 13.00 -15.74
N ASP A 54 3.94 14.11 -16.16
CA ASP A 54 2.73 14.10 -16.97
C ASP A 54 3.07 13.95 -18.46
N ARG A 55 2.04 14.03 -19.34
CA ARG A 55 2.20 13.96 -20.80
C ARG A 55 3.07 15.07 -21.39
N SER A 56 3.27 16.16 -20.67
CA SER A 56 4.12 17.31 -21.06
C SER A 56 5.50 17.24 -20.41
N GLY A 57 5.78 16.20 -19.59
CA GLY A 57 7.04 16.01 -18.88
C GLY A 57 7.11 16.78 -17.55
N HIS A 58 6.04 17.47 -17.11
CA HIS A 58 6.04 18.17 -15.82
C HIS A 58 5.86 17.16 -14.68
N LEU A 59 6.79 17.23 -13.73
CA LEU A 59 6.73 16.40 -12.52
C LEU A 59 5.67 16.93 -11.55
N ALA A 60 4.84 16.03 -11.00
CA ALA A 60 4.00 16.31 -9.84
C ALA A 60 4.09 15.16 -8.84
N ASP A 61 3.92 15.48 -7.57
CA ASP A 61 3.74 14.48 -6.53
C ASP A 61 2.36 13.83 -6.68
N VAL A 62 2.33 12.51 -6.77
CA VAL A 62 1.08 11.76 -7.01
C VAL A 62 0.61 10.96 -5.80
N VAL A 63 1.18 11.19 -4.61
CA VAL A 63 0.76 10.52 -3.36
C VAL A 63 0.41 11.53 -2.27
N LEU A 64 -0.63 11.24 -1.51
CA LEU A 64 -1.01 12.00 -0.34
C LEU A 64 -0.05 11.72 0.83
N GLY A 65 0.03 12.65 1.78
CA GLY A 65 0.88 12.52 2.97
C GLY A 65 1.13 13.85 3.66
N TYR A 66 2.22 13.92 4.40
CA TYR A 66 2.61 15.12 5.16
C TYR A 66 4.03 15.57 4.78
N ASP A 67 4.32 16.87 4.95
CA ASP A 67 5.65 17.42 4.72
C ASP A 67 6.64 17.06 5.82
N THR A 68 6.16 16.78 7.02
CA THR A 68 6.98 16.61 8.23
C THR A 68 6.69 15.30 8.95
N LEU A 69 7.67 14.81 9.72
CA LEU A 69 7.50 13.67 10.62
C LEU A 69 6.36 13.89 11.63
N ALA A 70 6.20 15.14 12.12
CA ALA A 70 5.14 15.48 13.09
C ALA A 70 3.74 15.21 12.55
N GLY A 71 3.48 15.46 11.25
CA GLY A 71 2.21 15.11 10.61
C GLY A 71 1.93 13.62 10.69
N TYR A 72 2.91 12.76 10.36
CA TYR A 72 2.77 11.31 10.45
C TYR A 72 2.64 10.80 11.90
N LEU A 73 3.32 11.42 12.86
CA LEU A 73 3.20 11.07 14.28
C LEU A 73 1.81 11.40 14.84
N GLY A 74 1.24 12.53 14.40
CA GLY A 74 -0.09 12.99 14.82
C GLY A 74 -1.24 12.22 14.19
N ASP A 75 -1.03 11.65 13.01
CA ASP A 75 -2.04 10.87 12.30
C ASP A 75 -1.95 9.38 12.67
N THR A 76 -3.03 8.86 13.22
CA THR A 76 -3.12 7.45 13.64
C THR A 76 -4.14 6.65 12.82
N LYS A 77 -4.70 7.22 11.74
CA LYS A 77 -5.88 6.66 11.07
C LYS A 77 -5.72 6.43 9.58
N THR A 78 -4.89 7.23 8.88
CA THR A 78 -4.89 7.20 7.40
C THR A 78 -3.80 6.31 6.80
N TYR A 79 -2.72 6.04 7.51
CA TYR A 79 -1.62 5.19 7.05
C TYR A 79 -0.95 5.65 5.74
N PHE A 80 -0.99 6.95 5.41
CA PHE A 80 -0.47 7.50 4.16
C PHE A 80 0.92 6.97 3.82
N GLY A 81 1.02 6.24 2.69
CA GLY A 81 2.26 5.75 2.12
C GLY A 81 2.99 4.65 2.90
N ALA A 82 2.45 4.21 4.04
CA ALA A 82 3.15 3.37 5.01
C ALA A 82 3.29 1.90 4.57
N LEU A 83 4.34 1.25 5.06
CA LEU A 83 4.42 -0.20 5.12
C LEU A 83 3.45 -0.71 6.19
N ILE A 84 2.62 -1.65 5.79
CA ILE A 84 1.61 -2.27 6.66
C ILE A 84 2.02 -3.69 7.01
N GLY A 85 1.98 -3.99 8.30
CA GLY A 85 2.31 -5.28 8.89
C GLY A 85 2.13 -5.20 10.43
N ARG A 86 2.16 -6.35 11.17
CA ARG A 86 2.47 -7.70 10.68
C ARG A 86 1.38 -8.25 9.76
N TYR A 87 0.12 -7.77 9.91
CA TYR A 87 -1.00 -8.22 9.11
C TYR A 87 -1.75 -7.04 8.50
N ALA A 88 -1.68 -6.90 7.18
CA ALA A 88 -2.39 -5.90 6.40
C ALA A 88 -3.90 -6.19 6.41
N ASN A 89 -4.69 -5.11 6.41
CA ASN A 89 -6.14 -5.13 6.50
C ASN A 89 -6.64 -5.74 7.83
N ARG A 90 -7.85 -6.30 7.87
CA ARG A 90 -8.56 -6.67 9.11
C ARG A 90 -8.39 -8.13 9.49
N ILE A 91 -8.40 -8.39 10.82
CA ILE A 91 -8.67 -9.70 11.43
C ILE A 91 -9.88 -9.54 12.34
N ALA A 92 -10.91 -10.35 12.10
CA ALA A 92 -12.18 -10.31 12.81
C ALA A 92 -11.99 -10.48 14.32
N PHE A 93 -12.58 -9.57 15.11
CA PHE A 93 -12.51 -9.56 16.57
C PHE A 93 -11.08 -9.57 17.14
N GLY A 94 -10.07 -9.25 16.34
CA GLY A 94 -8.67 -9.35 16.70
C GLY A 94 -8.27 -10.77 17.13
N LYS A 95 -8.87 -11.83 16.56
CA LYS A 95 -8.61 -13.21 16.98
C LYS A 95 -8.37 -14.12 15.80
N PHE A 96 -7.42 -15.05 15.95
CA PHE A 96 -7.20 -16.13 15.00
C PHE A 96 -6.64 -17.37 15.71
N ALA A 97 -6.88 -18.54 15.13
CA ALA A 97 -6.30 -19.80 15.58
C ALA A 97 -5.10 -20.16 14.71
N LEU A 98 -3.99 -20.57 15.34
CA LEU A 98 -2.77 -21.04 14.69
C LEU A 98 -2.16 -22.16 15.48
N GLY A 99 -1.85 -23.29 14.84
CA GLY A 99 -1.27 -24.45 15.54
C GLY A 99 -2.11 -24.98 16.72
N GLY A 100 -3.45 -24.86 16.65
CA GLY A 100 -4.36 -25.27 17.72
C GLY A 100 -4.45 -24.29 18.89
N ARG A 101 -3.75 -23.16 18.84
CA ARG A 101 -3.77 -22.10 19.86
C ARG A 101 -4.52 -20.86 19.36
N MET A 102 -5.31 -20.23 20.24
CA MET A 102 -5.97 -18.95 19.96
C MET A 102 -5.05 -17.78 20.29
N TYR A 103 -4.89 -16.85 19.36
CA TYR A 103 -4.18 -15.59 19.55
C TYR A 103 -5.16 -14.43 19.59
N THR A 104 -4.85 -13.41 20.38
CA THR A 104 -5.66 -12.20 20.51
C THR A 104 -4.80 -10.98 20.26
N LEU A 105 -5.25 -10.14 19.34
CA LEU A 105 -4.62 -8.91 18.90
C LEU A 105 -5.35 -7.69 19.48
N ALA A 106 -4.73 -6.52 19.42
CA ALA A 106 -5.40 -5.26 19.71
C ALA A 106 -6.58 -5.02 18.75
N THR A 107 -7.71 -4.57 19.29
CA THR A 107 -8.88 -4.16 18.50
C THR A 107 -8.86 -2.64 18.30
N ASN A 108 -8.07 -2.20 17.34
CA ASN A 108 -7.84 -0.79 17.02
C ASN A 108 -8.80 -0.21 15.97
N ASN A 109 -9.75 -1.03 15.46
CA ASN A 109 -10.78 -0.64 14.52
C ASN A 109 -12.15 -1.23 14.92
N GLY A 110 -12.83 -0.56 15.85
CA GLY A 110 -14.05 -1.05 16.46
C GLY A 110 -13.80 -2.35 17.23
N LYS A 111 -14.41 -3.46 16.76
CA LYS A 111 -14.22 -4.80 17.33
C LYS A 111 -13.10 -5.59 16.66
N ASN A 112 -12.46 -5.05 15.62
CA ASN A 112 -11.51 -5.77 14.77
C ASN A 112 -10.09 -5.25 14.98
N SER A 113 -9.11 -6.08 14.67
CA SER A 113 -7.74 -5.64 14.46
C SER A 113 -7.58 -5.13 13.03
N LEU A 114 -6.82 -4.06 12.85
CA LEU A 114 -6.54 -3.44 11.55
C LEU A 114 -5.04 -3.12 11.45
N HIS A 115 -4.45 -3.43 10.29
CA HIS A 115 -3.12 -3.01 9.87
C HIS A 115 -2.00 -3.27 10.90
N GLY A 116 -2.08 -4.43 11.59
CA GLY A 116 -1.03 -4.86 12.52
C GLY A 116 -1.18 -4.36 13.95
N GLY A 117 -2.26 -3.59 14.27
CA GLY A 117 -2.54 -3.16 15.64
C GLY A 117 -2.27 -1.68 15.90
N ASN A 118 -2.08 -1.32 17.18
CA ASN A 118 -1.90 0.07 17.60
C ASN A 118 -0.53 0.63 17.23
N GLN A 119 0.48 -0.22 17.24
CA GLN A 119 1.87 0.08 16.95
C GLN A 119 2.38 -0.87 15.85
N GLY A 120 1.65 -0.93 14.73
CA GLY A 120 2.03 -1.72 13.56
C GLY A 120 3.30 -1.20 12.87
N PHE A 121 3.68 -1.80 11.78
CA PHE A 121 4.92 -1.49 11.04
C PHE A 121 5.00 -0.05 10.56
N ASN A 122 3.86 0.58 10.31
CA ASN A 122 3.72 2.01 9.98
C ASN A 122 4.18 2.96 11.11
N ARG A 123 4.33 2.47 12.33
CA ARG A 123 4.74 3.25 13.52
C ARG A 123 6.13 2.89 14.02
N ARG A 124 6.88 2.09 13.26
CA ARG A 124 8.22 1.62 13.65
C ARG A 124 9.32 2.36 12.91
N LEU A 125 10.44 2.56 13.58
CA LEU A 125 11.67 3.02 12.94
C LEU A 125 12.41 1.80 12.40
N TRP A 126 12.62 1.78 11.07
CA TRP A 126 13.32 0.72 10.37
C TRP A 126 14.80 1.04 10.23
N THR A 127 15.64 0.04 10.26
CA THR A 127 17.03 0.18 9.85
C THR A 127 17.09 0.32 8.33
N ALA A 128 17.77 1.36 7.85
CA ALA A 128 17.85 1.69 6.43
C ALA A 128 19.25 1.51 5.88
N ARG A 129 19.35 1.01 4.64
CA ARG A 129 20.61 0.84 3.91
C ARG A 129 20.44 1.23 2.45
N ASP A 130 21.44 1.91 1.89
CA ASP A 130 21.56 2.10 0.43
C ASP A 130 21.82 0.74 -0.23
N ALA A 131 20.89 0.31 -1.07
CA ALA A 131 20.96 -0.93 -1.87
C ALA A 131 21.06 -0.64 -3.38
N SER A 132 21.45 0.58 -3.74
CA SER A 132 21.54 1.04 -5.13
C SER A 132 22.57 0.22 -5.94
N THR A 133 22.30 0.13 -7.23
CA THR A 133 23.19 -0.47 -8.23
C THR A 133 23.66 0.60 -9.22
N ALA A 134 24.48 0.20 -10.18
CA ALA A 134 24.89 1.10 -11.26
C ALA A 134 23.71 1.60 -12.12
N THR A 135 22.59 0.90 -12.13
CA THR A 135 21.44 1.16 -13.02
C THR A 135 20.15 1.56 -12.32
N ALA A 136 20.07 1.41 -11.01
CA ALA A 136 18.88 1.71 -10.23
C ALA A 136 19.23 2.23 -8.83
N ALA A 137 18.52 3.27 -8.36
CA ALA A 137 18.58 3.68 -6.97
C ALA A 137 17.67 2.80 -6.13
N ALA A 138 18.15 2.33 -4.98
CA ALA A 138 17.38 1.45 -4.11
C ALA A 138 17.63 1.71 -2.63
N LEU A 139 16.57 1.52 -1.83
CA LEU A 139 16.58 1.61 -0.37
C LEU A 139 16.12 0.27 0.20
N GLU A 140 16.92 -0.33 1.05
CA GLU A 140 16.55 -1.48 1.86
C GLU A 140 16.18 -1.03 3.28
N LEU A 141 15.04 -1.51 3.75
CA LEU A 141 14.54 -1.29 5.09
C LEU A 141 14.40 -2.64 5.79
N THR A 142 14.98 -2.76 6.99
CA THR A 142 14.96 -3.96 7.81
C THR A 142 14.27 -3.69 9.14
N TYR A 143 13.39 -4.59 9.59
CA TYR A 143 12.75 -4.53 10.90
C TYR A 143 12.69 -5.91 11.56
N HIS A 144 12.99 -5.93 12.87
CA HIS A 144 12.83 -7.11 13.73
C HIS A 144 11.58 -6.95 14.60
N SER A 145 10.50 -7.62 14.25
CA SER A 145 9.28 -7.67 15.05
C SER A 145 9.38 -8.82 16.06
N ARG A 146 9.38 -8.50 17.35
CA ARG A 146 9.58 -9.47 18.44
C ARG A 146 8.39 -10.39 18.61
N ASP A 147 8.65 -11.59 19.15
CA ASP A 147 7.59 -12.52 19.60
C ASP A 147 6.65 -11.82 20.57
N GLY A 148 5.35 -11.86 20.29
CA GLY A 148 4.31 -11.19 21.08
C GLY A 148 4.06 -9.72 20.74
N GLU A 149 4.83 -9.12 19.81
CA GLU A 149 4.56 -7.75 19.37
C GLU A 149 3.15 -7.64 18.80
N GLU A 150 2.34 -6.68 19.31
CA GLU A 150 0.92 -6.49 18.99
C GLU A 150 0.07 -7.79 19.12
N GLY A 151 0.56 -8.80 19.85
CA GLY A 151 -0.10 -10.09 20.07
C GLY A 151 0.25 -11.19 19.06
N TYR A 152 1.09 -10.92 18.06
CA TYR A 152 1.48 -11.91 17.05
C TYR A 152 2.61 -12.82 17.55
N PRO A 153 2.55 -14.15 17.29
CA PRO A 153 3.60 -15.08 17.69
C PRO A 153 4.84 -15.00 16.79
N GLY A 154 5.97 -15.37 17.35
CA GLY A 154 7.26 -15.53 16.67
C GLY A 154 8.03 -14.21 16.50
N ASN A 155 9.37 -14.34 16.60
CA ASN A 155 10.26 -13.28 16.13
C ASN A 155 10.25 -13.29 14.61
N LEU A 156 9.98 -12.14 13.98
CA LEU A 156 9.90 -11.99 12.55
C LEU A 156 10.99 -11.03 12.08
N GLN A 157 11.87 -11.48 11.21
CA GLN A 157 12.73 -10.63 10.42
C GLN A 157 11.97 -10.22 9.17
N VAL A 158 11.94 -8.92 8.87
CA VAL A 158 11.32 -8.38 7.65
C VAL A 158 12.30 -7.47 6.95
N ASP A 159 12.49 -7.68 5.65
CA ASP A 159 13.26 -6.81 4.78
C ASP A 159 12.38 -6.33 3.64
N VAL A 160 12.39 -5.02 3.37
CA VAL A 160 11.65 -4.40 2.26
C VAL A 160 12.62 -3.59 1.41
N VAL A 161 12.69 -3.92 0.13
CA VAL A 161 13.56 -3.20 -0.82
C VAL A 161 12.71 -2.41 -1.80
N TYR A 162 12.86 -1.09 -1.74
CA TYR A 162 12.32 -0.16 -2.73
C TYR A 162 13.38 0.10 -3.81
N THR A 163 13.06 -0.15 -5.07
CA THR A 163 13.96 0.08 -6.20
C THR A 163 13.28 0.97 -7.23
N LEU A 164 13.87 2.13 -7.52
CA LEU A 164 13.42 3.01 -8.59
C LEU A 164 14.25 2.73 -9.85
N THR A 165 13.60 2.13 -10.85
CA THR A 165 14.25 1.74 -12.10
C THR A 165 14.33 2.88 -13.12
N ALA A 166 15.19 2.74 -14.13
CA ALA A 166 15.27 3.68 -15.25
C ALA A 166 13.94 3.79 -16.03
N ASN A 167 13.11 2.75 -16.02
CA ASN A 167 11.85 2.70 -16.76
C ASN A 167 10.66 3.25 -15.96
N ASN A 168 10.88 4.17 -15.01
CA ASN A 168 9.85 4.78 -14.18
C ASN A 168 9.01 3.75 -13.39
N GLN A 169 9.66 2.72 -12.88
CA GLN A 169 9.02 1.71 -12.03
C GLN A 169 9.54 1.83 -10.59
N LEU A 170 8.65 1.93 -9.64
CA LEU A 170 8.93 1.69 -8.24
C LEU A 170 8.61 0.23 -7.93
N ARG A 171 9.64 -0.59 -7.78
CA ARG A 171 9.53 -2.00 -7.37
C ARG A 171 9.68 -2.09 -5.86
N ILE A 172 8.77 -2.80 -5.22
CA ILE A 172 8.76 -3.07 -3.78
C ILE A 172 8.85 -4.59 -3.62
N VAL A 173 9.94 -5.06 -3.03
CA VAL A 173 10.13 -6.48 -2.70
C VAL A 173 10.07 -6.63 -1.20
N TYR A 174 9.19 -7.49 -0.73
CA TYR A 174 9.05 -7.86 0.66
C TYR A 174 9.64 -9.25 0.86
N SER A 175 10.43 -9.44 1.90
CA SER A 175 10.89 -10.75 2.34
C SER A 175 10.82 -10.87 3.85
N ALA A 176 10.52 -12.08 4.34
CA ALA A 176 10.47 -12.32 5.77
C ALA A 176 10.77 -13.77 6.13
N SER A 177 11.25 -13.96 7.36
CA SER A 177 11.43 -15.26 8.00
C SER A 177 11.06 -15.19 9.48
N THR A 178 10.69 -16.32 10.07
CA THR A 178 10.25 -16.42 11.46
C THR A 178 10.90 -17.59 12.18
N ASP A 179 10.99 -17.52 13.51
CA ASP A 179 11.45 -18.60 14.39
C ASP A 179 10.31 -19.47 14.97
N LYS A 180 9.04 -19.01 14.81
CA LYS A 180 7.83 -19.75 15.22
C LYS A 180 6.74 -19.55 14.17
N PRO A 181 5.76 -20.46 14.05
CA PRO A 181 4.60 -20.24 13.20
C PRO A 181 3.93 -18.90 13.51
N THR A 182 3.64 -18.12 12.50
CA THR A 182 2.98 -16.82 12.60
C THR A 182 2.05 -16.60 11.41
N VAL A 183 1.28 -15.51 11.44
CA VAL A 183 0.52 -15.03 10.28
C VAL A 183 1.14 -13.74 9.75
N LEU A 184 1.27 -13.64 8.42
CA LEU A 184 1.93 -12.51 7.76
C LEU A 184 1.14 -12.07 6.54
N ASN A 185 0.91 -10.76 6.44
CA ASN A 185 0.36 -10.11 5.27
C ASN A 185 0.94 -8.70 5.19
N LEU A 186 1.71 -8.40 4.15
CA LEU A 186 2.40 -7.13 4.00
C LEU A 186 1.88 -6.38 2.78
N THR A 187 1.78 -5.06 2.89
CA THR A 187 1.44 -4.16 1.78
C THR A 187 2.01 -2.77 1.98
N ASN A 188 1.87 -1.91 0.95
CA ASN A 188 2.11 -0.47 1.03
C ASN A 188 0.80 0.29 0.84
N HIS A 189 0.52 1.24 1.72
CA HIS A 189 -0.74 1.98 1.78
C HIS A 189 -0.63 3.38 1.15
N SER A 190 -0.02 3.49 -0.04
CA SER A 190 0.03 4.77 -0.76
C SER A 190 -1.35 5.17 -1.28
N TYR A 191 -1.73 6.42 -1.02
CA TYR A 191 -2.93 7.04 -1.59
C TYR A 191 -2.52 7.82 -2.83
N PHE A 192 -2.96 7.38 -3.99
CA PHE A 192 -2.63 7.99 -5.26
C PHE A 192 -3.65 9.06 -5.68
N ASN A 193 -3.16 10.16 -6.23
CA ASN A 193 -3.92 11.08 -7.06
C ASN A 193 -3.07 11.40 -8.29
N LEU A 194 -3.40 10.82 -9.43
CA LEU A 194 -2.60 10.93 -10.65
C LEU A 194 -2.70 12.32 -11.30
N SER A 195 -3.70 13.13 -10.93
CA SER A 195 -3.76 14.56 -11.31
C SER A 195 -2.69 15.39 -10.57
N GLY A 196 -2.19 14.87 -9.45
CA GLY A 196 -1.26 15.51 -8.52
C GLY A 196 -1.85 15.62 -7.11
N GLU A 197 -1.01 15.56 -6.10
CA GLU A 197 -1.36 15.77 -4.69
C GLU A 197 -1.97 17.16 -4.55
N GLY A 198 -3.09 17.29 -3.83
CA GLY A 198 -3.83 18.54 -3.68
C GLY A 198 -4.72 18.96 -4.87
N SER A 199 -4.80 18.14 -5.93
CA SER A 199 -5.60 18.47 -7.13
C SER A 199 -7.11 18.21 -7.00
N GLY A 200 -7.61 17.92 -5.80
CA GLY A 200 -9.01 17.57 -5.55
C GLY A 200 -9.25 16.05 -5.54
N ASP A 201 -10.41 15.61 -6.05
CA ASP A 201 -10.82 14.21 -5.97
C ASP A 201 -10.29 13.35 -7.13
N ILE A 202 -10.38 12.01 -6.92
CA ILE A 202 -9.95 10.98 -7.89
C ILE A 202 -11.12 10.38 -8.67
N LEU A 203 -12.30 10.96 -8.60
CA LEU A 203 -13.51 10.39 -9.19
C LEU A 203 -13.46 10.32 -10.72
N GLY A 204 -12.65 11.18 -11.35
CA GLY A 204 -12.40 11.19 -12.79
C GLY A 204 -11.32 10.20 -13.26
N THR A 205 -10.60 9.55 -12.35
CA THR A 205 -9.58 8.53 -12.69
C THR A 205 -10.24 7.28 -13.26
N GLU A 206 -9.80 6.84 -14.43
CA GLU A 206 -10.22 5.59 -15.07
C GLU A 206 -9.44 4.42 -14.47
N LEU A 207 -10.15 3.40 -13.99
CA LEU A 207 -9.59 2.22 -13.35
C LEU A 207 -9.98 0.95 -14.09
N THR A 208 -9.03 0.02 -14.22
CA THR A 208 -9.26 -1.36 -14.66
C THR A 208 -8.59 -2.29 -13.66
N LEU A 209 -9.27 -3.37 -13.27
CA LEU A 209 -8.74 -4.42 -12.39
C LEU A 209 -8.74 -5.76 -13.11
N ALA A 210 -7.62 -6.49 -13.04
CA ALA A 210 -7.49 -7.85 -13.55
C ALA A 210 -8.11 -8.86 -12.55
N ALA A 211 -9.39 -8.64 -12.22
CA ALA A 211 -10.10 -9.40 -11.19
C ALA A 211 -11.59 -9.48 -11.52
N ARG A 212 -12.08 -10.69 -11.72
CA ARG A 212 -13.51 -10.98 -11.99
C ARG A 212 -14.29 -11.31 -10.72
N ARG A 213 -13.64 -11.35 -9.57
CA ARG A 213 -14.24 -11.70 -8.28
C ARG A 213 -13.70 -10.78 -7.18
N TYR A 214 -14.43 -10.72 -6.08
CA TYR A 214 -14.07 -9.98 -4.88
C TYR A 214 -14.51 -10.74 -3.63
N THR A 215 -14.03 -10.36 -2.47
CA THR A 215 -14.50 -10.88 -1.18
C THR A 215 -15.55 -9.92 -0.61
N PRO A 216 -16.87 -10.30 -0.58
CA PRO A 216 -17.90 -9.46 0.00
C PRO A 216 -17.71 -9.29 1.51
N ILE A 217 -18.09 -8.12 2.01
CA ILE A 217 -17.93 -7.72 3.41
C ILE A 217 -19.25 -7.61 4.13
N ASN A 218 -19.22 -7.74 5.44
CA ASN A 218 -20.31 -7.38 6.35
C ASN A 218 -20.22 -5.89 6.79
N ALA A 219 -21.17 -5.42 7.59
CA ALA A 219 -21.21 -4.05 8.10
C ALA A 219 -19.98 -3.66 8.97
N GLY A 220 -19.19 -4.63 9.46
CA GLY A 220 -17.92 -4.41 10.16
C GLY A 220 -16.71 -4.38 9.24
N LEU A 221 -16.92 -4.36 7.91
CA LEU A 221 -15.89 -4.40 6.86
C LEU A 221 -15.02 -5.66 6.91
N ILE A 222 -15.55 -6.75 7.44
CA ILE A 222 -14.90 -8.07 7.49
C ILE A 222 -15.43 -8.93 6.35
N PRO A 223 -14.57 -9.63 5.59
CA PRO A 223 -15.01 -10.58 4.58
C PRO A 223 -15.96 -11.65 5.17
N THR A 224 -16.99 -11.98 4.42
CA THR A 224 -17.96 -13.00 4.82
C THR A 224 -17.47 -14.44 4.63
N GLY A 225 -16.29 -14.61 4.00
CA GLY A 225 -15.77 -15.90 3.56
C GLY A 225 -16.20 -16.30 2.15
N ALA A 226 -17.17 -15.61 1.56
CA ALA A 226 -17.55 -15.81 0.18
C ALA A 226 -16.56 -15.15 -0.79
N VAL A 227 -16.58 -15.60 -2.05
CA VAL A 227 -15.86 -15.02 -3.18
C VAL A 227 -16.87 -14.88 -4.32
N ASP A 228 -17.36 -13.66 -4.53
CA ASP A 228 -18.45 -13.36 -5.44
C ASP A 228 -17.97 -12.75 -6.75
N ALA A 229 -18.74 -12.91 -7.84
CA ALA A 229 -18.46 -12.29 -9.12
C ALA A 229 -18.72 -10.77 -9.07
N VAL A 230 -17.86 -9.98 -9.74
CA VAL A 230 -18.08 -8.54 -9.91
C VAL A 230 -19.09 -8.23 -11.03
N ALA A 231 -19.23 -9.12 -11.99
CA ALA A 231 -20.08 -8.94 -13.18
C ALA A 231 -21.51 -8.56 -12.81
N GLY A 232 -22.04 -7.52 -13.46
CA GLY A 232 -23.40 -7.01 -13.21
C GLY A 232 -23.53 -6.20 -11.91
N THR A 233 -22.43 -5.91 -11.21
CA THR A 233 -22.42 -5.10 -9.99
C THR A 233 -21.68 -3.76 -10.23
N PRO A 234 -21.86 -2.76 -9.36
CA PRO A 234 -21.06 -1.52 -9.44
C PRO A 234 -19.57 -1.72 -9.13
N LEU A 235 -19.16 -2.91 -8.66
CA LEU A 235 -17.77 -3.26 -8.38
C LEU A 235 -17.02 -3.80 -9.62
N ASP A 236 -17.67 -3.91 -10.78
CA ASP A 236 -17.05 -4.44 -11.99
C ASP A 236 -16.11 -3.42 -12.65
N PHE A 237 -14.80 -3.59 -12.44
CA PHE A 237 -13.73 -2.86 -13.11
C PHE A 237 -12.94 -3.74 -14.10
N THR A 238 -13.54 -4.80 -14.63
CA THR A 238 -12.89 -5.65 -15.65
C THR A 238 -12.65 -4.92 -16.96
N THR A 239 -13.36 -3.83 -17.20
CA THR A 239 -13.15 -2.85 -18.27
C THR A 239 -12.95 -1.45 -17.68
N PRO A 240 -12.34 -0.49 -18.43
CA PRO A 240 -12.11 0.84 -17.90
C PRO A 240 -13.40 1.55 -17.48
N HIS A 241 -13.45 2.00 -16.22
CA HIS A 241 -14.51 2.84 -15.68
C HIS A 241 -13.91 3.91 -14.79
N ARG A 242 -14.49 5.10 -14.80
CA ARG A 242 -14.13 6.12 -13.81
C ARG A 242 -14.54 5.66 -12.42
N ILE A 243 -13.70 5.93 -11.43
CA ILE A 243 -14.00 5.58 -10.03
C ILE A 243 -15.35 6.20 -9.61
N GLY A 244 -15.66 7.41 -10.06
CA GLY A 244 -16.89 8.12 -9.72
C GLY A 244 -18.16 7.59 -10.38
N ASP A 245 -18.09 6.85 -11.48
CA ASP A 245 -19.26 6.50 -12.30
C ASP A 245 -20.34 5.72 -11.51
N ARG A 246 -19.93 4.86 -10.60
CA ARG A 246 -20.83 3.94 -9.89
C ARG A 246 -20.63 3.93 -8.37
N ILE A 247 -19.76 4.78 -7.81
CA ILE A 247 -19.43 4.80 -6.38
C ILE A 247 -20.64 5.11 -5.50
N GLY A 248 -21.63 5.85 -6.02
CA GLY A 248 -22.88 6.18 -5.34
C GLY A 248 -24.07 5.25 -5.66
N ALA A 249 -23.85 4.13 -6.36
CA ALA A 249 -24.93 3.21 -6.72
C ALA A 249 -25.62 2.62 -5.48
N ALA A 250 -26.92 2.29 -5.61
CA ALA A 250 -27.71 1.64 -4.57
C ALA A 250 -27.28 0.17 -4.41
N ASN A 251 -26.16 -0.06 -3.76
CA ASN A 251 -25.57 -1.38 -3.51
C ASN A 251 -25.14 -1.48 -2.05
N GLN A 252 -25.51 -2.57 -1.38
CA GLN A 252 -25.26 -2.77 0.06
C GLN A 252 -23.77 -2.78 0.40
N GLN A 253 -22.93 -3.35 -0.47
CA GLN A 253 -21.47 -3.38 -0.26
C GLN A 253 -20.90 -1.95 -0.25
N LEU A 254 -21.28 -1.13 -1.23
CA LEU A 254 -20.89 0.29 -1.28
C LEU A 254 -21.41 1.09 -0.07
N GLN A 255 -22.62 0.76 0.43
CA GLN A 255 -23.16 1.40 1.64
C GLN A 255 -22.33 1.06 2.87
N TYR A 256 -21.93 -0.22 3.06
CA TYR A 256 -21.07 -0.62 4.17
C TYR A 256 -19.70 0.11 4.14
N ALA A 257 -19.08 0.15 2.98
CA ALA A 257 -17.77 0.75 2.77
C ALA A 257 -17.79 2.28 2.57
N GLN A 258 -18.97 2.87 2.36
CA GLN A 258 -19.16 4.28 2.02
C GLN A 258 -18.43 4.68 0.72
N GLY A 259 -18.29 3.77 -0.23
CA GLY A 259 -17.54 3.86 -1.47
C GLY A 259 -16.84 2.53 -1.75
N TYR A 260 -15.71 2.53 -2.46
CA TYR A 260 -14.92 1.31 -2.64
C TYR A 260 -13.97 1.11 -1.45
N ASP A 261 -14.00 -0.05 -0.83
CA ASP A 261 -13.05 -0.57 0.16
C ASP A 261 -13.14 -2.10 0.15
N PHE A 262 -12.65 -2.72 -0.95
CA PHE A 262 -12.86 -4.15 -1.22
C PHE A 262 -11.57 -4.81 -1.66
N ASN A 263 -11.36 -6.04 -1.19
CA ASN A 263 -10.35 -6.93 -1.71
C ASN A 263 -10.87 -7.60 -2.99
N TYR A 264 -10.21 -7.33 -4.10
CA TYR A 264 -10.43 -7.99 -5.40
C TYR A 264 -9.52 -9.21 -5.51
N VAL A 265 -10.11 -10.32 -5.93
CA VAL A 265 -9.41 -11.59 -6.16
C VAL A 265 -8.78 -11.55 -7.54
N LEU A 266 -7.46 -11.43 -7.61
CA LEU A 266 -6.75 -11.34 -8.88
C LEU A 266 -6.89 -12.63 -9.69
N ASP A 267 -7.12 -12.48 -10.98
CA ASP A 267 -7.29 -13.61 -11.91
C ASP A 267 -6.02 -14.47 -12.04
N SER A 268 -4.84 -13.92 -11.70
CA SER A 268 -3.57 -14.65 -11.64
C SER A 268 -3.49 -15.64 -10.48
N GLY A 269 -4.26 -15.43 -9.42
CA GLY A 269 -4.23 -16.25 -8.21
C GLY A 269 -2.98 -16.09 -7.33
N GLY A 270 -2.04 -15.20 -7.72
CA GLY A 270 -0.78 -14.99 -7.01
C GLY A 270 0.37 -15.88 -7.47
N GLY A 271 1.54 -15.72 -6.85
CA GLY A 271 2.77 -16.47 -7.10
C GLY A 271 3.63 -15.91 -8.25
N ALA A 272 3.07 -15.72 -9.44
CA ALA A 272 3.77 -15.08 -10.57
C ALA A 272 3.47 -13.58 -10.64
N LEU A 273 4.47 -12.79 -11.05
CA LEU A 273 4.27 -11.36 -11.28
C LEU A 273 3.29 -11.13 -12.45
N ALA A 274 2.11 -10.62 -12.15
CA ALA A 274 1.03 -10.41 -13.12
C ALA A 274 0.35 -9.05 -12.91
N LEU A 275 -0.35 -8.57 -13.95
CA LEU A 275 -1.12 -7.32 -13.88
C LEU A 275 -2.24 -7.46 -12.85
N ALA A 276 -2.33 -6.50 -11.95
CA ALA A 276 -3.41 -6.36 -10.97
C ALA A 276 -4.36 -5.21 -11.34
N ALA A 277 -3.80 -4.05 -11.72
CA ALA A 277 -4.59 -2.85 -11.97
C ALA A 277 -3.93 -1.93 -13.00
N THR A 278 -4.74 -1.12 -13.66
CA THR A 278 -4.31 0.05 -14.43
C THR A 278 -5.20 1.22 -14.04
N ALA A 279 -4.61 2.34 -13.60
CA ALA A 279 -5.29 3.58 -13.32
C ALA A 279 -4.76 4.66 -14.27
N TYR A 280 -5.67 5.43 -14.88
CA TYR A 280 -5.33 6.49 -15.83
C TYR A 280 -6.06 7.78 -15.48
N ASP A 281 -5.33 8.88 -15.42
CA ASP A 281 -5.91 10.22 -15.24
C ASP A 281 -5.97 10.97 -16.57
N PRO A 282 -7.17 11.22 -17.13
CA PRO A 282 -7.31 11.92 -18.40
C PRO A 282 -6.81 13.37 -18.38
N LYS A 283 -6.78 14.02 -17.20
CA LYS A 283 -6.34 15.42 -17.06
C LYS A 283 -4.83 15.56 -17.28
N SER A 284 -4.04 14.79 -16.56
CA SER A 284 -2.58 14.83 -16.61
C SER A 284 -1.99 13.89 -17.69
N GLY A 285 -2.75 12.88 -18.09
CA GLY A 285 -2.28 11.78 -18.93
C GLY A 285 -1.47 10.73 -18.17
N ARG A 286 -1.26 10.86 -16.87
CA ARG A 286 -0.52 9.86 -16.08
C ARG A 286 -1.28 8.54 -16.01
N GLU A 287 -0.52 7.47 -16.18
CA GLU A 287 -0.99 6.11 -16.02
C GLU A 287 -0.14 5.38 -14.98
N LEU A 288 -0.81 4.69 -14.06
CA LEU A 288 -0.20 3.77 -13.09
C LEU A 288 -0.62 2.34 -13.47
N ARG A 289 0.35 1.47 -13.72
CA ARG A 289 0.15 0.03 -13.86
C ARG A 289 0.73 -0.67 -12.65
N VAL A 290 -0.10 -1.48 -11.98
CA VAL A 290 0.31 -2.28 -10.83
C VAL A 290 0.42 -3.73 -11.25
N THR A 291 1.62 -4.33 -11.08
CA THR A 291 1.82 -5.76 -11.21
C THR A 291 2.28 -6.33 -9.88
N THR A 292 1.86 -7.55 -9.54
CA THR A 292 2.16 -8.14 -8.24
C THR A 292 2.21 -9.65 -8.29
N THR A 293 2.88 -10.27 -7.33
CA THR A 293 2.83 -11.70 -7.03
C THR A 293 1.72 -12.04 -6.01
N GLN A 294 1.04 -11.05 -5.45
CA GLN A 294 -0.02 -11.23 -4.47
C GLN A 294 -1.31 -11.77 -5.10
N PRO A 295 -2.14 -12.53 -4.35
CA PRO A 295 -3.40 -13.09 -4.85
C PRO A 295 -4.56 -12.09 -4.89
N GLY A 296 -4.42 -10.92 -4.26
CA GLY A 296 -5.47 -9.91 -4.15
C GLY A 296 -4.94 -8.48 -4.22
N VAL A 297 -5.86 -7.56 -4.46
CA VAL A 297 -5.63 -6.12 -4.36
C VAL A 297 -6.82 -5.45 -3.70
N GLN A 298 -6.57 -4.68 -2.64
CA GLN A 298 -7.58 -3.81 -2.04
C GLN A 298 -7.68 -2.53 -2.85
N LEU A 299 -8.87 -2.23 -3.36
CA LEU A 299 -9.22 -0.90 -3.86
C LEU A 299 -9.89 -0.12 -2.73
N TYR A 300 -9.27 0.98 -2.31
CA TYR A 300 -9.86 1.91 -1.36
C TYR A 300 -9.93 3.31 -1.98
N SER A 301 -11.10 3.93 -1.99
CA SER A 301 -11.35 5.20 -2.67
C SER A 301 -11.33 6.43 -1.75
N GLY A 302 -10.59 6.38 -0.63
CA GLY A 302 -10.43 7.52 0.28
C GLY A 302 -11.74 7.95 0.97
N ASN A 303 -12.61 6.99 1.29
CA ASN A 303 -13.98 7.21 1.76
C ASN A 303 -14.05 7.95 3.11
N PHE A 304 -13.03 7.74 3.97
CA PHE A 304 -12.98 8.27 5.33
C PHE A 304 -12.09 9.52 5.47
N LEU A 305 -11.57 10.05 4.37
CA LEU A 305 -11.00 11.40 4.34
C LEU A 305 -12.17 12.40 4.46
N ASP A 306 -12.12 13.30 5.44
CA ASP A 306 -13.26 14.13 5.83
C ASP A 306 -13.01 15.64 5.72
N GLY A 307 -11.84 16.02 5.18
CA GLY A 307 -11.46 17.44 5.03
C GLY A 307 -10.86 18.06 6.28
N THR A 308 -10.62 17.28 7.34
CA THR A 308 -9.96 17.79 8.57
C THR A 308 -8.44 17.68 8.51
N LEU A 309 -7.91 16.87 7.59
CA LEU A 309 -6.47 16.65 7.47
C LEU A 309 -5.84 17.70 6.55
N HIS A 310 -4.81 18.36 7.06
CA HIS A 310 -3.94 19.25 6.32
C HIS A 310 -2.67 18.51 5.93
N GLY A 311 -2.59 18.14 4.65
CA GLY A 311 -1.49 17.40 4.09
C GLY A 311 -0.31 18.27 3.67
N LYS A 312 0.36 17.85 2.59
CA LYS A 312 1.51 18.57 2.03
C LYS A 312 1.11 19.97 1.56
N SER A 313 2.01 20.92 1.76
CA SER A 313 1.80 22.34 1.38
C SER A 313 0.50 22.95 1.93
N GLY A 314 -0.07 22.34 2.98
CA GLY A 314 -1.33 22.77 3.60
C GLY A 314 -2.59 22.38 2.82
N HIS A 315 -2.49 21.54 1.80
CA HIS A 315 -3.66 21.04 1.07
C HIS A 315 -4.59 20.25 1.99
N VAL A 316 -5.90 20.49 1.83
CA VAL A 316 -6.94 19.79 2.59
C VAL A 316 -7.33 18.51 1.87
N TYR A 317 -7.27 17.38 2.56
CA TYR A 317 -7.67 16.08 2.00
C TYR A 317 -9.14 15.80 2.30
N ALA A 318 -9.99 16.19 1.37
CA ALA A 318 -11.41 15.89 1.39
C ALA A 318 -11.66 14.43 0.99
N ARG A 319 -12.90 13.98 1.18
CA ARG A 319 -13.35 12.65 0.75
C ARG A 319 -12.99 12.42 -0.71
N HIS A 320 -12.43 11.25 -1.01
CA HIS A 320 -11.97 10.85 -2.34
C HIS A 320 -10.78 11.66 -2.88
N ALA A 321 -9.99 12.33 -2.03
CA ALA A 321 -8.78 13.04 -2.47
C ALA A 321 -7.68 12.10 -2.99
N GLY A 322 -7.74 10.80 -2.66
CA GLY A 322 -6.81 9.78 -3.13
C GLY A 322 -7.43 8.39 -3.11
N PHE A 323 -6.86 7.46 -3.88
CA PHE A 323 -7.22 6.04 -3.87
C PHE A 323 -6.01 5.17 -3.57
N CYS A 324 -6.25 4.00 -2.96
CA CYS A 324 -5.22 2.99 -2.68
C CYS A 324 -5.42 1.75 -3.55
N LEU A 325 -4.31 1.13 -3.94
CA LEU A 325 -4.24 -0.18 -4.57
C LEU A 325 -3.26 -1.02 -3.75
N GLU A 326 -3.76 -1.64 -2.69
CA GLU A 326 -2.95 -2.40 -1.73
C GLU A 326 -2.89 -3.86 -2.18
N THR A 327 -1.78 -4.27 -2.79
CA THR A 327 -1.56 -5.67 -3.16
C THR A 327 -1.29 -6.48 -1.90
N GLN A 328 -2.06 -7.54 -1.69
CA GLN A 328 -2.08 -8.26 -0.40
C GLN A 328 -2.68 -9.66 -0.53
N HIS A 329 -2.54 -10.48 0.51
CA HIS A 329 -3.42 -11.61 0.76
C HIS A 329 -4.79 -11.11 1.23
N PHE A 330 -5.81 -11.97 1.20
CA PHE A 330 -7.17 -11.52 1.52
C PHE A 330 -7.28 -11.14 3.00
N PRO A 331 -8.07 -10.10 3.33
CA PRO A 331 -8.33 -9.77 4.73
C PRO A 331 -8.96 -10.94 5.45
N ASP A 332 -8.66 -11.09 6.74
CA ASP A 332 -9.18 -12.13 7.63
C ASP A 332 -8.85 -13.58 7.19
N SER A 333 -7.87 -13.79 6.30
CA SER A 333 -7.49 -15.14 5.81
C SER A 333 -7.25 -16.16 6.93
N PRO A 334 -6.65 -15.84 8.10
CA PRO A 334 -6.45 -16.82 9.16
C PRO A 334 -7.76 -17.44 9.68
N ASN A 335 -8.89 -16.79 9.49
CA ASN A 335 -10.22 -17.24 9.90
C ASN A 335 -11.03 -17.91 8.77
N HIS A 336 -10.49 -17.96 7.53
CA HIS A 336 -11.17 -18.50 6.35
C HIS A 336 -10.31 -19.54 5.62
N ARG A 337 -10.57 -20.82 5.82
CA ARG A 337 -9.77 -21.93 5.23
C ARG A 337 -9.78 -21.98 3.69
N ASN A 338 -10.75 -21.37 3.06
CA ASN A 338 -10.90 -21.26 1.60
C ASN A 338 -10.17 -20.06 1.00
N PHE A 339 -9.58 -19.20 1.84
CA PHE A 339 -8.73 -18.10 1.40
C PHE A 339 -7.27 -18.56 1.30
N PRO A 340 -6.42 -17.88 0.50
CA PRO A 340 -4.99 -18.16 0.49
C PRO A 340 -4.40 -18.06 1.90
N SER A 341 -3.56 -19.04 2.26
CA SER A 341 -2.93 -19.07 3.59
C SER A 341 -1.99 -17.89 3.77
N THR A 342 -2.01 -17.33 4.97
CA THR A 342 -1.08 -16.29 5.43
C THR A 342 -0.15 -16.81 6.53
N GLU A 343 -0.18 -18.11 6.80
CA GLU A 343 0.72 -18.78 7.74
C GLU A 343 2.15 -18.81 7.19
N LEU A 344 3.11 -18.46 8.04
CA LEU A 344 4.55 -18.57 7.78
C LEU A 344 5.18 -19.41 8.87
N ASP A 345 5.79 -20.52 8.48
CA ASP A 345 6.46 -21.45 9.39
C ASP A 345 7.97 -21.23 9.45
N PRO A 346 8.63 -21.64 10.54
CA PRO A 346 10.08 -21.68 10.63
C PRO A 346 10.70 -22.46 9.46
N GLY A 347 11.71 -21.87 8.85
CA GLY A 347 12.39 -22.44 7.67
C GLY A 347 11.74 -22.11 6.33
N GLN A 348 10.54 -21.54 6.32
CA GLN A 348 9.96 -20.97 5.13
C GLN A 348 10.45 -19.52 4.91
N HIS A 349 10.48 -19.10 3.66
CA HIS A 349 10.77 -17.72 3.26
C HIS A 349 9.55 -17.12 2.58
N PHE A 350 9.02 -16.06 3.18
CA PHE A 350 8.03 -15.22 2.54
C PHE A 350 8.74 -14.30 1.54
N THR A 351 8.25 -14.22 0.32
CA THR A 351 8.75 -13.26 -0.68
C THR A 351 7.60 -12.85 -1.57
N GLU A 352 7.34 -11.53 -1.62
CA GLU A 352 6.33 -10.93 -2.48
C GLU A 352 6.89 -9.70 -3.20
N THR A 353 6.39 -9.44 -4.38
CA THR A 353 6.82 -8.31 -5.22
C THR A 353 5.61 -7.54 -5.72
N THR A 354 5.69 -6.21 -5.61
CA THR A 354 4.78 -5.28 -6.28
C THR A 354 5.58 -4.29 -7.10
N VAL A 355 5.14 -4.02 -8.32
CA VAL A 355 5.74 -3.02 -9.21
C VAL A 355 4.69 -1.98 -9.58
N LEU A 356 4.98 -0.74 -9.25
CA LEU A 356 4.23 0.45 -9.63
C LEU A 356 4.94 1.08 -10.83
N ALA A 357 4.42 0.88 -12.03
CA ALA A 357 4.99 1.40 -13.26
C ALA A 357 4.21 2.64 -13.72
N PHE A 358 4.93 3.74 -13.94
CA PHE A 358 4.35 5.02 -14.33
C PHE A 358 4.71 5.37 -15.77
N SER A 359 3.71 5.82 -16.50
CA SER A 359 3.84 6.38 -17.86
C SER A 359 2.87 7.57 -18.03
N ALA A 360 2.95 8.25 -19.16
CA ALA A 360 1.98 9.29 -19.51
C ALA A 360 1.65 9.20 -21.00
N ARG A 361 0.37 9.46 -21.37
CA ARG A 361 -0.15 9.42 -22.74
C ARG A 361 -1.17 10.52 -23.02
#